data_74be449d6291aa77aa76e26d374dcc97
#
_entry.id   74be449d6291aa77aa76e26d374dcc97
#
_cell.length_a   1.000
_cell.length_b   1.000
_cell.length_c   1.000
_cell.angle_alpha   90.00
_cell.angle_beta   90.00
_cell.angle_gamma   90.00
#
_symmetry.space_group_name_H-M   'P 1'
#
loop_
_entity.id
_entity.type
_entity.pdbx_description
1 polymer ?
#
loop_
_entity_poly.entity_id
_entity_poly.type
_entity_poly.pdbx_seq_one_letter_code
_entity_poly.pdbx_strand_id
1 'polypeptide(L)'
;MARLTFSGGIHPYDGKDMSKSKPIKDVDPKGELVYPLSQHIGAPAKPVVAKGDHVLAGQLIAEAGGFVSAPIYASVSGIVKNIEPRRVVTGDNVMSIVIENDGAYEEVEWPAAIDFDSEEYASMTREEKLERIRKAGIVGMGGAGFPTHVKLMPKNLDEVTT
;
A
#
# COMPACT_ATOMS: atom_id res chain seq x y z
N MET A 1 4.62 -35.79 3.21
CA MET A 1 4.73 -35.42 1.78
C MET A 1 6.19 -35.40 1.40
N ALA A 2 6.58 -36.11 0.35
CA ALA A 2 7.94 -36.04 -0.17
C ALA A 2 8.17 -34.63 -0.76
N ARG A 3 9.26 -33.97 -0.36
CA ARG A 3 9.68 -32.72 -0.99
C ARG A 3 10.15 -33.02 -2.40
N LEU A 4 9.45 -32.51 -3.39
CA LEU A 4 9.92 -32.57 -4.78
C LEU A 4 11.07 -31.57 -4.91
N THR A 5 12.25 -32.06 -5.18
CA THR A 5 13.45 -31.26 -5.48
C THR A 5 14.00 -31.68 -6.84
N PHE A 6 14.70 -30.78 -7.50
CA PHE A 6 15.40 -31.08 -8.74
C PHE A 6 16.89 -31.26 -8.44
N SER A 7 17.55 -32.17 -9.22
CA SER A 7 18.98 -32.42 -9.09
C SER A 7 19.77 -31.14 -9.46
N GLY A 8 20.75 -30.79 -8.64
CA GLY A 8 21.60 -29.61 -8.87
C GLY A 8 21.02 -28.29 -8.35
N GLY A 9 19.94 -28.34 -7.57
CA GLY A 9 19.42 -27.12 -6.88
C GLY A 9 20.42 -26.59 -5.85
N ILE A 10 20.53 -25.27 -5.77
CA ILE A 10 21.32 -24.57 -4.74
C ILE A 10 20.41 -24.05 -3.64
N HIS A 11 20.89 -24.14 -2.41
CA HIS A 11 20.25 -23.55 -1.24
C HIS A 11 21.13 -22.42 -0.73
N PRO A 12 20.95 -21.18 -1.24
CA PRO A 12 21.74 -20.05 -0.76
C PRO A 12 21.43 -19.78 0.72
N TYR A 13 22.40 -19.19 1.40
CA TYR A 13 22.20 -18.74 2.78
C TYR A 13 21.08 -17.70 2.82
N ASP A 14 20.06 -17.93 3.63
CA ASP A 14 18.84 -17.12 3.68
C ASP A 14 18.93 -15.90 4.61
N GLY A 15 20.03 -15.78 5.38
CA GLY A 15 20.27 -14.65 6.28
C GLY A 15 19.35 -14.56 7.49
N LYS A 16 18.44 -15.51 7.69
CA LYS A 16 17.40 -15.45 8.74
C LYS A 16 17.90 -15.75 10.15
N ASP A 17 19.10 -16.31 10.29
CA ASP A 17 19.64 -16.68 11.61
C ASP A 17 19.75 -15.50 12.56
N MET A 18 19.95 -14.28 12.04
CA MET A 18 20.04 -13.07 12.86
C MET A 18 18.68 -12.58 13.39
N SER A 19 17.57 -13.00 12.80
CA SER A 19 16.23 -12.46 13.10
C SER A 19 15.20 -13.52 13.50
N LYS A 20 15.32 -14.78 13.07
CA LYS A 20 14.31 -15.83 13.24
C LYS A 20 13.89 -16.11 14.69
N SER A 21 14.75 -15.83 15.66
CA SER A 21 14.48 -16.01 17.10
C SER A 21 14.14 -14.72 17.83
N LYS A 22 14.08 -13.59 17.13
CA LYS A 22 13.78 -12.29 17.74
C LYS A 22 12.30 -11.98 17.63
N PRO A 23 11.68 -11.36 18.65
CA PRO A 23 10.31 -10.91 18.56
C PRO A 23 10.19 -9.78 17.51
N ILE A 24 9.01 -9.66 16.92
CA ILE A 24 8.64 -8.51 16.11
C ILE A 24 8.64 -7.27 17.02
N LYS A 25 9.19 -6.17 16.53
CA LYS A 25 9.22 -4.89 17.24
C LYS A 25 8.49 -3.85 16.40
N ASP A 26 7.62 -3.11 17.04
CA ASP A 26 7.06 -1.89 16.49
C ASP A 26 8.10 -0.78 16.53
N VAL A 27 8.17 -0.01 15.44
CA VAL A 27 9.10 1.11 15.30
C VAL A 27 8.34 2.30 14.76
N ASP A 28 8.23 3.34 15.57
CA ASP A 28 7.64 4.59 15.12
C ASP A 28 8.55 5.28 14.10
N PRO A 29 8.06 5.62 12.92
CA PRO A 29 8.84 6.32 11.92
C PRO A 29 9.19 7.73 12.42
N LYS A 30 10.44 8.18 12.16
CA LYS A 30 10.96 9.48 12.60
C LYS A 30 11.53 10.27 11.45
N GLY A 31 11.51 11.59 11.59
CA GLY A 31 12.07 12.51 10.59
C GLY A 31 11.26 12.61 9.31
N GLU A 32 11.93 12.70 8.18
CA GLU A 32 11.28 12.78 6.88
C GLU A 32 10.81 11.41 6.39
N LEU A 33 9.55 11.34 5.96
CA LEU A 33 9.00 10.19 5.24
C LEU A 33 8.78 10.55 3.77
N VAL A 34 9.17 9.64 2.90
CA VAL A 34 9.08 9.82 1.45
C VAL A 34 8.04 8.86 0.89
N TYR A 35 7.03 9.42 0.23
CA TYR A 35 5.93 8.68 -0.41
C TYR A 35 6.06 8.79 -1.93
N PRO A 36 6.72 7.82 -2.60
CA PRO A 36 6.79 7.81 -4.06
C PRO A 36 5.40 7.73 -4.67
N LEU A 37 5.13 8.51 -5.71
CA LEU A 37 3.83 8.47 -6.41
C LEU A 37 3.66 7.20 -7.27
N SER A 38 4.75 6.46 -7.52
CA SER A 38 4.76 5.18 -8.23
C SER A 38 5.11 4.01 -7.31
N GLN A 39 4.27 3.75 -6.30
CA GLN A 39 4.41 2.59 -5.39
C GLN A 39 3.81 1.30 -5.96
N HIS A 40 3.19 1.36 -7.12
CA HIS A 40 2.49 0.26 -7.78
C HIS A 40 2.73 0.33 -9.30
N ILE A 41 2.48 -0.77 -9.99
CA ILE A 41 2.51 -0.80 -11.46
C ILE A 41 1.33 0.01 -12.03
N GLY A 42 1.50 0.55 -13.23
CA GLY A 42 0.48 1.33 -13.93
C GLY A 42 0.72 2.84 -13.81
N ALA A 43 -0.35 3.61 -13.82
CA ALA A 43 -0.25 5.07 -13.76
C ALA A 43 0.15 5.55 -12.36
N PRO A 44 1.16 6.42 -12.21
CA PRO A 44 1.49 7.02 -10.92
C PRO A 44 0.28 7.71 -10.30
N ALA A 45 0.20 7.71 -8.97
CA ALA A 45 -0.80 8.48 -8.25
C ALA A 45 -0.58 9.99 -8.44
N LYS A 46 -1.64 10.78 -8.26
CA LYS A 46 -1.62 12.23 -8.39
C LYS A 46 -1.73 12.87 -7.02
N PRO A 47 -0.82 13.77 -6.62
CA PRO A 47 -0.91 14.45 -5.35
C PRO A 47 -2.22 15.23 -5.21
N VAL A 48 -2.83 15.18 -4.02
CA VAL A 48 -3.98 16.00 -3.64
C VAL A 48 -3.64 16.97 -2.52
N VAL A 49 -2.36 17.01 -2.14
CA VAL A 49 -1.80 17.92 -1.14
C VAL A 49 -0.73 18.80 -1.76
N ALA A 50 -0.42 19.91 -1.13
CA ALA A 50 0.59 20.88 -1.54
C ALA A 50 1.65 21.05 -0.46
N LYS A 51 2.80 21.63 -0.85
CA LYS A 51 3.84 22.02 0.10
C LYS A 51 3.29 22.98 1.15
N GLY A 52 3.53 22.67 2.42
CA GLY A 52 3.09 23.42 3.58
C GLY A 52 1.79 22.92 4.21
N ASP A 53 1.07 22.01 3.55
CA ASP A 53 -0.12 21.41 4.13
C ASP A 53 0.24 20.55 5.35
N HIS A 54 -0.56 20.67 6.41
CA HIS A 54 -0.53 19.71 7.51
C HIS A 54 -1.43 18.52 7.15
N VAL A 55 -0.93 17.31 7.36
CA VAL A 55 -1.64 16.06 7.08
C VAL A 55 -1.69 15.19 8.34
N LEU A 56 -2.72 14.36 8.43
CA LEU A 56 -2.90 13.37 9.50
C LEU A 56 -2.52 11.97 9.02
N ALA A 57 -2.16 11.09 9.93
CA ALA A 57 -2.00 9.68 9.60
C ALA A 57 -3.33 9.10 9.11
N GLY A 58 -3.29 8.33 8.03
CA GLY A 58 -4.49 7.84 7.33
C GLY A 58 -5.11 8.83 6.35
N GLN A 59 -4.65 10.07 6.26
CA GLN A 59 -5.16 11.03 5.28
C GLN A 59 -4.73 10.69 3.87
N LEU A 60 -5.66 10.81 2.91
CA LEU A 60 -5.36 10.70 1.48
C LEU A 60 -4.42 11.83 1.06
N ILE A 61 -3.24 11.48 0.54
CA ILE A 61 -2.23 12.43 0.05
C ILE A 61 -2.03 12.37 -1.46
N ALA A 62 -2.42 11.25 -2.10
CA ALA A 62 -2.45 11.16 -3.55
C ALA A 62 -3.59 10.24 -4.00
N GLU A 63 -4.32 10.66 -5.02
CA GLU A 63 -5.39 9.88 -5.65
C GLU A 63 -4.86 8.96 -6.75
N ALA A 64 -5.62 7.92 -7.11
CA ALA A 64 -5.27 7.04 -8.22
C ALA A 64 -5.18 7.80 -9.54
N GLY A 65 -4.07 7.65 -10.27
CA GLY A 65 -3.81 8.35 -11.53
C GLY A 65 -4.47 7.73 -12.76
N GLY A 66 -5.07 6.54 -12.64
CA GLY A 66 -5.70 5.83 -13.75
C GLY A 66 -6.40 4.55 -13.30
N PHE A 67 -6.83 3.71 -14.27
CA PHE A 67 -7.50 2.45 -13.97
C PHE A 67 -6.62 1.47 -13.19
N VAL A 68 -5.38 1.25 -13.67
CA VAL A 68 -4.36 0.49 -12.93
C VAL A 68 -3.56 1.50 -12.14
N SER A 69 -4.02 1.82 -10.95
CA SER A 69 -3.43 2.76 -10.01
C SER A 69 -4.10 2.59 -8.64
N ALA A 70 -3.47 3.11 -7.59
CA ALA A 70 -4.01 3.09 -6.24
C ALA A 70 -3.77 4.43 -5.53
N PRO A 71 -4.66 4.85 -4.63
CA PRO A 71 -4.43 6.02 -3.78
C PRO A 71 -3.31 5.77 -2.78
N ILE A 72 -2.70 6.84 -2.30
CA ILE A 72 -1.64 6.82 -1.29
C ILE A 72 -2.10 7.64 -0.09
N TYR A 73 -1.87 7.08 1.09
CA TYR A 73 -2.23 7.68 2.37
C TYR A 73 -0.98 7.98 3.19
N ALA A 74 -1.04 9.04 3.99
CA ALA A 74 0.03 9.35 4.93
C ALA A 74 0.06 8.31 6.06
N SER A 75 1.25 7.86 6.44
CA SER A 75 1.44 6.92 7.57
C SER A 75 1.80 7.64 8.87
N VAL A 76 1.95 8.94 8.84
CA VAL A 76 2.23 9.82 9.99
C VAL A 76 1.48 11.12 9.84
N SER A 77 1.32 11.85 10.95
CA SER A 77 0.96 13.27 10.93
C SER A 77 2.21 14.13 10.69
N GLY A 78 2.03 15.31 10.11
CA GLY A 78 3.12 16.23 9.86
C GLY A 78 2.89 17.21 8.71
N ILE A 79 3.95 17.89 8.31
CA ILE A 79 3.90 18.92 7.27
C ILE A 79 4.44 18.38 5.96
N VAL A 80 3.72 18.60 4.86
CA VAL A 80 4.22 18.34 3.50
C VAL A 80 5.37 19.31 3.22
N LYS A 81 6.58 18.81 3.32
CA LYS A 81 7.80 19.60 3.15
C LYS A 81 8.05 19.98 1.70
N ASN A 82 7.84 19.02 0.80
CA ASN A 82 7.99 19.22 -0.63
C ASN A 82 7.33 18.10 -1.44
N ILE A 83 7.15 18.34 -2.74
CA ILE A 83 6.81 17.32 -3.73
C ILE A 83 7.92 17.38 -4.79
N GLU A 84 8.80 16.38 -4.79
CA GLU A 84 10.05 16.43 -5.56
C GLU A 84 10.51 15.02 -5.94
N PRO A 85 11.41 14.88 -6.94
CA PRO A 85 12.03 13.59 -7.24
C PRO A 85 12.87 13.08 -6.05
N ARG A 86 12.62 11.84 -5.62
CA ARG A 86 13.42 11.13 -4.61
C ARG A 86 13.86 9.77 -5.14
N ARG A 87 15.06 9.36 -4.72
CA ARG A 87 15.60 8.05 -5.10
C ARG A 87 14.83 6.93 -4.41
N VAL A 88 14.40 5.95 -5.20
CA VAL A 88 13.68 4.76 -4.73
C VAL A 88 14.57 3.51 -4.79
N VAL A 89 14.04 2.38 -4.30
CA VAL A 89 14.79 1.11 -4.19
C VAL A 89 15.31 0.57 -5.53
N THR A 90 14.69 0.93 -6.65
CA THR A 90 15.15 0.58 -8.00
C THR A 90 16.38 1.39 -8.45
N GLY A 91 16.72 2.44 -7.73
CA GLY A 91 17.79 3.38 -8.08
C GLY A 91 17.33 4.60 -8.88
N ASP A 92 16.08 4.61 -9.34
CA ASP A 92 15.49 5.71 -10.09
C ASP A 92 15.09 6.87 -9.17
N ASN A 93 14.99 8.06 -9.75
CA ASN A 93 14.37 9.21 -9.09
C ASN A 93 12.92 9.34 -9.56
N VAL A 94 11.97 9.22 -8.64
CA VAL A 94 10.55 9.37 -8.94
C VAL A 94 9.92 10.48 -8.11
N MET A 95 8.91 11.14 -8.67
CA MET A 95 8.15 12.16 -7.95
C MET A 95 7.58 11.56 -6.67
N SER A 96 7.80 12.24 -5.56
CA SER A 96 7.45 11.78 -4.23
C SER A 96 6.95 12.94 -3.38
N ILE A 97 5.97 12.66 -2.53
CA ILE A 97 5.56 13.56 -1.46
C ILE A 97 6.51 13.33 -0.28
N VAL A 98 7.08 14.39 0.26
CA VAL A 98 7.95 14.35 1.43
C VAL A 98 7.23 14.98 2.60
N ILE A 99 7.01 14.21 3.67
CA ILE A 99 6.34 14.66 4.90
C ILE A 99 7.38 14.69 6.03
N GLU A 100 7.49 15.81 6.70
CA GLU A 100 8.23 15.93 7.94
C GLU A 100 7.30 15.55 9.10
N ASN A 101 7.58 14.40 9.72
CA ASN A 101 6.81 13.88 10.84
C ASN A 101 6.91 14.83 12.04
N ASP A 102 5.78 15.23 12.59
CA ASP A 102 5.69 16.10 13.77
C ASP A 102 5.81 15.32 15.10
N GLY A 103 5.74 13.98 15.03
CA GLY A 103 5.80 13.10 16.19
C GLY A 103 4.51 13.06 17.03
N ALA A 104 3.45 13.72 16.60
CA ALA A 104 2.16 13.70 17.27
C ALA A 104 1.34 12.46 16.91
N TYR A 105 1.55 11.91 15.71
CA TYR A 105 0.84 10.75 15.17
C TYR A 105 -0.69 10.91 15.23
N GLU A 106 -1.18 12.13 15.02
CA GLU A 106 -2.60 12.40 14.94
C GLU A 106 -3.20 11.66 13.73
N GLU A 107 -4.33 10.99 13.95
CA GLU A 107 -4.99 10.18 12.94
C GLU A 107 -6.27 10.82 12.43
N VAL A 108 -6.64 10.48 11.19
CA VAL A 108 -7.98 10.76 10.70
C VAL A 108 -9.00 9.92 11.46
N GLU A 109 -10.27 10.38 11.48
CA GLU A 109 -11.36 9.51 11.92
C GLU A 109 -11.51 8.35 10.93
N TRP A 110 -11.22 7.14 11.40
CA TRP A 110 -11.32 5.95 10.58
C TRP A 110 -12.78 5.56 10.34
N PRO A 111 -13.15 5.17 9.13
CA PRO A 111 -14.48 4.63 8.89
C PRO A 111 -14.72 3.40 9.75
N ALA A 112 -15.96 3.24 10.22
CA ALA A 112 -16.33 2.07 11.02
C ALA A 112 -15.98 0.77 10.26
N ALA A 113 -15.40 -0.18 11.00
CA ALA A 113 -15.18 -1.51 10.48
C ALA A 113 -16.54 -2.18 10.20
N ILE A 114 -16.63 -2.85 9.05
CA ILE A 114 -17.80 -3.68 8.75
C ILE A 114 -17.49 -5.11 9.17
N ASP A 115 -18.35 -5.67 10.00
CA ASP A 115 -18.30 -7.09 10.34
C ASP A 115 -18.69 -7.92 9.11
N PHE A 116 -17.86 -8.89 8.75
CA PHE A 116 -18.11 -9.80 7.62
C PHE A 116 -19.36 -10.66 7.78
N ASP A 117 -19.80 -10.90 9.02
CA ASP A 117 -21.01 -11.65 9.34
C ASP A 117 -22.25 -10.76 9.47
N SER A 118 -22.12 -9.43 9.23
CA SER A 118 -23.22 -8.48 9.32
C SER A 118 -24.14 -8.51 8.10
N GLU A 119 -25.40 -8.13 8.32
CA GLU A 119 -26.36 -7.91 7.23
C GLU A 119 -25.90 -6.80 6.29
N GLU A 120 -25.20 -5.79 6.82
CA GLU A 120 -24.60 -4.71 6.01
C GLU A 120 -23.64 -5.30 4.97
N TYR A 121 -22.68 -6.14 5.39
CA TYR A 121 -21.75 -6.78 4.46
C TYR A 121 -22.44 -7.72 3.48
N ALA A 122 -23.44 -8.48 3.93
CA ALA A 122 -24.19 -9.41 3.10
C ALA A 122 -24.99 -8.69 2.00
N SER A 123 -25.52 -7.49 2.31
CA SER A 123 -26.29 -6.69 1.35
C SER A 123 -25.44 -5.90 0.34
N MET A 124 -24.15 -5.74 0.59
CA MET A 124 -23.26 -5.03 -0.32
C MET A 124 -23.11 -5.75 -1.64
N THR A 125 -23.24 -4.99 -2.73
CA THR A 125 -22.92 -5.45 -4.07
C THR A 125 -21.42 -5.73 -4.24
N ARG A 126 -21.09 -6.50 -5.27
CA ARG A 126 -19.69 -6.75 -5.63
C ARG A 126 -18.94 -5.45 -5.94
N GLU A 127 -19.59 -4.53 -6.65
CA GLU A 127 -19.04 -3.23 -7.02
C GLU A 127 -18.71 -2.37 -5.80
N GLU A 128 -19.57 -2.36 -4.79
CA GLU A 128 -19.35 -1.65 -3.54
C GLU A 128 -18.16 -2.23 -2.76
N LYS A 129 -18.05 -3.56 -2.71
CA LYS A 129 -16.91 -4.25 -2.09
C LYS A 129 -15.59 -3.93 -2.81
N LEU A 130 -15.59 -3.95 -4.15
CA LEU A 130 -14.42 -3.58 -4.95
C LEU A 130 -14.03 -2.11 -4.77
N GLU A 131 -15.01 -1.22 -4.70
CA GLU A 131 -14.76 0.20 -4.48
C GLU A 131 -14.16 0.48 -3.10
N ARG A 132 -14.55 -0.27 -2.06
CA ARG A 132 -13.91 -0.19 -0.74
C ARG A 132 -12.44 -0.62 -0.80
N ILE A 133 -12.15 -1.74 -1.47
CA ILE A 133 -10.76 -2.22 -1.68
C ILE A 133 -9.94 -1.17 -2.44
N ARG A 134 -10.53 -0.56 -3.48
CA ARG A 134 -9.90 0.49 -4.26
C ARG A 134 -9.61 1.72 -3.41
N LYS A 135 -10.59 2.21 -2.66
CA LYS A 135 -10.44 3.37 -1.76
C LYS A 135 -9.46 3.12 -0.62
N ALA A 136 -9.35 1.89 -0.14
CA ALA A 136 -8.37 1.53 0.87
C ALA A 136 -6.92 1.48 0.35
N GLY A 137 -6.70 1.66 -0.97
CA GLY A 137 -5.37 1.67 -1.55
C GLY A 137 -4.65 0.33 -1.53
N ILE A 138 -5.41 -0.79 -1.44
CA ILE A 138 -4.83 -2.13 -1.29
C ILE A 138 -4.16 -2.57 -2.59
N VAL A 139 -2.88 -2.89 -2.49
CA VAL A 139 -2.04 -3.40 -3.58
C VAL A 139 -1.34 -4.70 -3.18
N GLY A 140 -0.92 -5.48 -4.17
CA GLY A 140 -0.17 -6.70 -3.93
C GLY A 140 1.25 -6.40 -3.44
N MET A 141 1.64 -6.94 -2.29
CA MET A 141 2.94 -6.67 -1.67
C MET A 141 4.05 -7.65 -2.07
N GLY A 142 3.72 -8.73 -2.77
CA GLY A 142 4.68 -9.77 -3.17
C GLY A 142 5.43 -9.53 -4.49
N GLY A 143 5.19 -8.41 -5.17
CA GLY A 143 5.77 -8.13 -6.49
C GLY A 143 5.62 -6.67 -6.90
N ALA A 144 5.03 -6.45 -8.09
CA ALA A 144 4.96 -5.12 -8.72
C ALA A 144 3.93 -4.14 -8.09
N GLY A 145 3.40 -4.42 -6.91
CA GLY A 145 2.40 -3.56 -6.28
C GLY A 145 1.09 -3.51 -7.08
N PHE A 146 0.66 -4.61 -7.69
CA PHE A 146 -0.52 -4.58 -8.56
C PHE A 146 -1.80 -4.27 -7.77
N PRO A 147 -2.61 -3.27 -8.17
CA PRO A 147 -3.83 -2.89 -7.47
C PRO A 147 -4.81 -4.05 -7.32
N THR A 148 -5.19 -4.37 -6.08
CA THR A 148 -5.97 -5.58 -5.78
C THR A 148 -7.38 -5.54 -6.38
N HIS A 149 -8.04 -4.36 -6.38
CA HIS A 149 -9.35 -4.22 -7.00
C HIS A 149 -9.35 -4.60 -8.48
N VAL A 150 -8.27 -4.32 -9.22
CA VAL A 150 -8.12 -4.70 -10.63
C VAL A 150 -7.97 -6.22 -10.79
N LYS A 151 -7.22 -6.87 -9.87
CA LYS A 151 -7.09 -8.35 -9.86
C LYS A 151 -8.43 -9.04 -9.68
N LEU A 152 -9.32 -8.44 -8.90
CA LEU A 152 -10.64 -9.00 -8.60
C LEU A 152 -11.68 -8.71 -9.68
N MET A 153 -11.27 -8.12 -10.81
CA MET A 153 -12.12 -7.86 -11.98
C MET A 153 -11.64 -8.63 -13.22
N PRO A 154 -11.55 -9.97 -13.19
CA PRO A 154 -11.17 -10.74 -14.37
C PRO A 154 -12.25 -10.60 -15.46
N LYS A 155 -11.83 -10.61 -16.73
CA LYS A 155 -12.76 -10.50 -17.87
C LYS A 155 -13.65 -11.73 -18.03
N ASN A 156 -13.20 -12.87 -17.55
CA ASN A 156 -13.84 -14.18 -17.67
C ASN A 156 -14.32 -14.70 -16.31
N LEU A 157 -15.02 -13.85 -15.55
CA LEU A 157 -15.47 -14.18 -14.21
C LEU A 157 -16.31 -15.47 -14.17
N ASP A 158 -17.10 -15.72 -15.21
CA ASP A 158 -17.96 -16.92 -15.33
C ASP A 158 -17.17 -18.23 -15.49
N GLU A 159 -15.88 -18.14 -15.85
CA GLU A 159 -14.99 -19.30 -15.95
C GLU A 159 -14.21 -19.57 -14.66
N VAL A 160 -14.30 -18.65 -13.67
CA VAL A 160 -13.64 -18.82 -12.38
C VAL A 160 -14.48 -19.74 -11.51
N THR A 161 -14.03 -20.97 -11.35
CA THR A 161 -14.63 -21.98 -10.46
C THR A 161 -13.89 -22.04 -9.15
N THR A 162 -14.61 -22.20 -8.05
CA THR A 162 -14.07 -22.44 -6.70
C THR A 162 -13.89 -23.92 -6.44
#